data_2c2bce9c110723743f5b222ec98ebea4
#
_entry.id   2c2bce9c110723743f5b222ec98ebea4
#
_cell.length_a   1.000
_cell.length_b   1.000
_cell.length_c   1.000
_cell.angle_alpha   90.00
_cell.angle_beta   90.00
_cell.angle_gamma   90.00
#
_symmetry.space_group_name_H-M   'P 1'
#
loop_
_entity.id
_entity.type
_entity.pdbx_description
1 polymer ?
#
loop_
_entity_poly.entity_id
_entity_poly.type
_entity_poly.pdbx_seq_one_letter_code
_entity_poly.pdbx_strand_id
1 'polypeptide(L)'
;MTGYRYAPVRVRSFRPDCSCVYGILVRTLEGERTVALTVIPGLSPDKEAVHRFAEWCGREQLDPAHLPEAIRAAFPDTVKTP
;
A
#
# COMPACT_ATOMS: atom_id res chain seq x y z
N MET A 1 -5.13 -1.07 22.29
CA MET A 1 -5.90 -0.71 21.10
C MET A 1 -5.04 -0.88 19.87
N THR A 2 -5.53 -1.62 18.90
CA THR A 2 -4.79 -1.85 17.66
C THR A 2 -5.18 -0.81 16.63
N GLY A 3 -4.19 -0.21 16.02
CA GLY A 3 -4.40 0.76 14.94
C GLY A 3 -3.50 0.45 13.77
N TYR A 4 -3.79 1.08 12.63
CA TYR A 4 -3.03 0.88 11.41
C TYR A 4 -2.64 2.22 10.81
N ARG A 5 -1.40 2.30 10.32
CA ARG A 5 -0.92 3.46 9.58
C ARG A 5 -0.51 3.03 8.20
N TYR A 6 -1.02 3.72 7.21
CA TYR A 6 -0.73 3.47 5.81
C TYR A 6 0.01 4.66 5.23
N ALA A 7 1.07 4.38 4.48
CA ALA A 7 1.85 5.42 3.84
C ALA A 7 2.32 4.93 2.47
N PRO A 8 2.38 5.83 1.49
CA PRO A 8 2.95 5.46 0.19
C PRO A 8 4.47 5.33 0.32
N VAL A 9 5.04 4.37 -0.39
CA VAL A 9 6.49 4.20 -0.46
C VAL A 9 6.91 4.11 -1.91
N ARG A 10 8.06 4.70 -2.23
CA ARG A 10 8.63 4.62 -3.56
C ARG A 10 9.56 3.42 -3.63
N VAL A 11 9.33 2.57 -4.60
CA VAL A 11 10.14 1.38 -4.81
C VAL A 11 10.79 1.49 -6.19
N ARG A 12 12.10 1.28 -6.24
CA ARG A 12 12.81 1.35 -7.51
C ARG A 12 12.43 0.14 -8.37
N SER A 13 12.05 0.42 -9.60
CA SER A 13 11.73 -0.62 -10.55
C SER A 13 13.00 -1.16 -11.19
N PHE A 14 13.03 -2.46 -11.45
CA PHE A 14 14.13 -3.08 -12.19
C PHE A 14 13.91 -3.06 -13.70
N ARG A 15 12.75 -2.57 -14.14
CA ARG A 15 12.43 -2.49 -15.55
C ARG A 15 13.08 -1.24 -16.16
N PRO A 16 13.70 -1.35 -17.33
CA PRO A 16 14.38 -0.22 -17.95
C PRO A 16 13.43 0.90 -18.41
N ASP A 17 12.16 0.56 -18.64
CA ASP A 17 11.16 1.52 -19.09
C ASP A 17 10.46 2.25 -17.93
N CYS A 18 10.77 1.87 -16.70
CA CYS A 18 10.10 2.42 -15.53
C CYS A 18 11.13 2.70 -14.44
N SER A 19 11.28 3.97 -14.08
CA SER A 19 12.29 4.35 -13.10
C SER A 19 11.89 4.05 -11.67
N CYS A 20 10.59 4.08 -11.37
CA CYS A 20 10.10 3.76 -10.04
C CYS A 20 8.62 3.43 -10.06
N VAL A 21 8.20 2.69 -9.07
CA VAL A 21 6.79 2.42 -8.80
C VAL A 21 6.53 2.73 -7.34
N TYR A 22 5.27 2.92 -7.01
CA TYR A 22 4.86 3.23 -5.65
C TYR A 22 4.10 2.08 -5.06
N GLY A 23 4.33 1.83 -3.80
CA GLY A 23 3.63 0.81 -3.04
C GLY A 23 3.13 1.38 -1.73
N ILE A 24 2.79 0.52 -0.81
CA ILE A 24 2.24 0.92 0.48
C ILE A 24 3.01 0.27 1.61
N LEU A 25 3.33 1.08 2.61
CA LEU A 25 3.86 0.61 3.88
C LEU A 25 2.73 0.62 4.90
N VAL A 26 2.51 -0.51 5.53
CA VAL A 26 1.50 -0.64 6.58
C VAL A 26 2.19 -0.89 7.91
N ARG A 27 1.86 -0.05 8.88
CA ARG A 27 2.34 -0.25 10.25
C ARG A 27 1.17 -0.65 11.12
N THR A 28 1.31 -1.77 11.80
CA THR A 28 0.33 -2.17 12.80
C THR A 28 0.82 -1.65 14.14
N LEU A 29 -0.03 -0.88 14.80
CA LEU A 29 0.32 -0.23 16.05
C LEU A 29 -0.49 -0.83 17.19
N GLU A 30 0.16 -0.99 18.31
CA GLU A 30 -0.50 -1.34 19.55
C GLU A 30 -0.13 -0.28 20.56
N GLY A 31 -1.09 0.63 20.85
CA GLY A 31 -0.77 1.85 21.54
C GLY A 31 0.16 2.71 20.71
N GLU A 32 1.34 3.02 21.24
CA GLU A 32 2.35 3.80 20.55
C GLU A 32 3.45 2.93 19.91
N ARG A 33 3.34 1.61 20.06
CA ARG A 33 4.37 0.70 19.55
C ARG A 33 4.00 0.14 18.20
N THR A 34 4.97 0.13 17.31
CA THR A 34 4.83 -0.60 16.04
C THR A 34 5.14 -2.06 16.31
N VAL A 35 4.14 -2.92 16.12
CA VAL A 35 4.31 -4.37 16.37
C VAL A 35 4.44 -5.18 15.08
N ALA A 36 4.12 -4.57 13.94
CA ALA A 36 4.30 -5.24 12.66
C ALA A 36 4.47 -4.22 11.55
N LEU A 37 5.26 -4.59 10.55
CA LEU A 37 5.47 -3.79 9.35
C LEU A 37 5.22 -4.68 8.14
N THR A 38 4.46 -4.16 7.19
CA THR A 38 4.21 -4.86 5.94
C THR A 38 4.42 -3.88 4.80
N VAL A 39 5.14 -4.31 3.79
CA VAL A 39 5.36 -3.49 2.58
C VAL A 39 4.74 -4.22 1.40
N ILE A 40 3.92 -3.49 0.65
CA ILE A 40 3.36 -4.00 -0.59
C ILE A 40 3.97 -3.18 -1.72
N PRO A 41 4.99 -3.72 -2.41
CA PRO A 41 5.68 -3.00 -3.46
C PRO A 41 4.92 -3.04 -4.78
N GLY A 42 5.17 -2.04 -5.61
CA GLY A 42 4.79 -2.11 -7.01
C GLY A 42 3.30 -2.07 -7.31
N LEU A 43 2.54 -1.22 -6.64
CA LEU A 43 1.11 -1.07 -6.93
C LEU A 43 0.86 -0.30 -8.22
N SER A 44 1.55 0.83 -8.39
CA SER A 44 1.31 1.69 -9.54
C SER A 44 2.46 2.67 -9.70
N PRO A 45 2.78 3.10 -10.94
CA PRO A 45 3.69 4.22 -11.14
C PRO A 45 3.06 5.57 -10.82
N ASP A 46 1.75 5.62 -10.62
CA ASP A 46 1.03 6.85 -10.31
C ASP A 46 1.09 7.13 -8.81
N LYS A 47 1.96 8.06 -8.43
CA LYS A 47 2.16 8.45 -7.04
C LYS A 47 0.87 8.93 -6.37
N GLU A 48 0.10 9.76 -7.08
CA GLU A 48 -1.11 10.33 -6.49
C GLU A 48 -2.17 9.27 -6.22
N ALA A 49 -2.32 8.31 -7.12
CA ALA A 49 -3.28 7.23 -6.93
C ALA A 49 -2.94 6.40 -5.70
N VAL A 50 -1.65 6.08 -5.53
CA VAL A 50 -1.19 5.32 -4.38
C VAL A 50 -1.34 6.13 -3.10
N HIS A 51 -1.03 7.43 -3.15
CA HIS A 51 -1.17 8.31 -2.01
C HIS A 51 -2.62 8.39 -1.54
N ARG A 52 -3.55 8.59 -2.46
CA ARG A 52 -4.98 8.64 -2.14
C ARG A 52 -5.48 7.33 -1.55
N PHE A 53 -5.01 6.22 -2.10
CA PHE A 53 -5.39 4.90 -1.59
C PHE A 53 -4.87 4.71 -0.16
N ALA A 54 -3.62 5.09 0.09
CA ALA A 54 -3.03 4.98 1.42
C ALA A 54 -3.78 5.85 2.43
N GLU A 55 -4.14 7.06 2.04
CA GLU A 55 -4.92 7.95 2.90
C GLU A 55 -6.28 7.35 3.24
N TRP A 56 -6.95 6.79 2.24
CA TRP A 56 -8.24 6.15 2.45
C TRP A 56 -8.13 4.98 3.42
N CYS A 57 -7.14 4.11 3.22
CA CYS A 57 -6.92 2.96 4.10
C CYS A 57 -6.66 3.39 5.54
N GLY A 58 -5.86 4.43 5.72
CA GLY A 58 -5.56 4.94 7.05
C GLY A 58 -6.76 5.55 7.73
N ARG A 59 -7.54 6.32 6.98
CA ARG A 59 -8.75 6.96 7.50
C ARG A 59 -9.80 5.92 7.91
N GLU A 60 -9.94 4.87 7.11
CA GLU A 60 -10.90 3.81 7.38
C GLU A 60 -10.37 2.76 8.34
N GLN A 61 -9.12 2.86 8.74
CA GLN A 61 -8.45 1.87 9.59
C GLN A 61 -8.63 0.46 9.04
N LEU A 62 -8.40 0.32 7.74
CA LEU A 62 -8.55 -0.94 7.06
C LEU A 62 -7.63 -2.00 7.68
N ASP A 63 -8.20 -3.16 7.98
CA ASP A 63 -7.41 -4.28 8.47
C ASP A 63 -6.54 -4.80 7.32
N PRO A 64 -5.22 -4.96 7.54
CA PRO A 64 -4.35 -5.49 6.50
C PRO A 64 -4.78 -6.83 5.90
N ALA A 65 -5.58 -7.61 6.64
CA ALA A 65 -6.13 -8.86 6.11
C ALA A 65 -7.07 -8.62 4.92
N HIS A 66 -7.67 -7.45 4.85
CA HIS A 66 -8.58 -7.08 3.75
C HIS A 66 -7.87 -6.27 2.66
N LEU A 67 -6.59 -6.00 2.83
CA LEU A 67 -5.84 -5.19 1.91
C LEU A 67 -5.78 -5.77 0.48
N PRO A 68 -5.59 -7.08 0.29
CA PRO A 68 -5.58 -7.64 -1.07
C PRO A 68 -6.87 -7.35 -1.86
N GLU A 69 -8.01 -7.44 -1.20
CA GLU A 69 -9.30 -7.15 -1.85
C GLU A 69 -9.43 -5.67 -2.20
N ALA A 70 -9.00 -4.80 -1.29
CA ALA A 70 -9.04 -3.37 -1.53
C ALA A 70 -8.11 -2.97 -2.68
N ILE A 71 -6.95 -3.60 -2.79
CA ILE A 71 -6.00 -3.36 -3.87
C ILE A 71 -6.61 -3.78 -5.21
N ARG A 72 -7.27 -4.92 -5.26
CA ARG A 72 -7.94 -5.38 -6.48
C ARG A 72 -8.99 -4.40 -6.95
N ALA A 73 -9.72 -3.82 -6.01
CA ALA A 73 -10.76 -2.85 -6.35
C ALA A 73 -10.17 -1.53 -6.85
N ALA A 74 -9.10 -1.07 -6.21
CA ALA A 74 -8.50 0.22 -6.53
C ALA A 74 -7.52 0.15 -7.71
N PHE A 75 -6.82 -0.96 -7.85
CA PHE A 75 -5.79 -1.14 -8.88
C PHE A 75 -5.99 -2.46 -9.62
N PRO A 76 -7.07 -2.56 -10.41
CA PRO A 76 -7.38 -3.84 -11.09
C PRO A 76 -6.30 -4.30 -12.05
N ASP A 77 -5.56 -3.37 -12.65
CA ASP A 77 -4.49 -3.72 -13.59
C ASP A 77 -3.28 -4.34 -12.91
N THR A 78 -3.09 -4.02 -11.63
CA THR A 78 -1.94 -4.51 -10.87
C THR A 78 -2.03 -6.00 -10.59
N VAL A 79 -3.24 -6.51 -10.39
CA VAL A 79 -3.47 -7.92 -10.06
C VAL A 79 -3.86 -8.75 -11.28
N LYS A 80 -3.70 -8.18 -12.44
CA LYS A 80 -3.98 -8.88 -13.67
C LYS A 80 -2.96 -9.99 -13.89
N THR A 81 -3.41 -11.22 -13.88
CA THR A 81 -2.54 -12.35 -14.15
C THR A 81 -2.36 -12.52 -15.65
N PRO A 82 -1.16 -12.82 -16.10
CA PRO A 82 -0.91 -13.10 -17.51
C PRO A 82 -1.55 -14.41 -17.93
#